data_692b17a43c130224cfcd0e7af19a81c2
#
_entry.id   692b17a43c130224cfcd0e7af19a81c2
#
_cell.length_a   1.000
_cell.length_b   1.000
_cell.length_c   1.000
_cell.angle_alpha   90.00
_cell.angle_beta   90.00
_cell.angle_gamma   90.00
#
_symmetry.space_group_name_H-M   'P 1'
#
loop_
_entity.id
_entity.type
_entity.pdbx_description
1 polymer ?
#
loop_
_entity_poly.entity_id
_entity_poly.type
_entity_poly.pdbx_seq_one_letter_code
_entity_poly.pdbx_strand_id
1 'polypeptide(L)'
;MLSVKYFQHNKKKLILEDESRTIGRLVIPDLFYNKMRQSNICILEVPFTERVENIYNDYIGNLNFSDNQVLLNMKKFQNNLIKISKRLGSDNFKKIDRLMKSAFKDAKKETHFQWIGELLSCYYDRMYDYQLNKKMDKCIHKGNWDSCLDFLE
;
A
#
# COMPACT_ATOMS: atom_id res chain seq x y z
N MET A 1 -11.41 -16.68 -8.68
CA MET A 1 -10.12 -16.81 -9.39
C MET A 1 -8.97 -17.25 -8.51
N LEU A 2 -8.81 -16.76 -7.27
CA LEU A 2 -7.73 -17.20 -6.35
C LEU A 2 -7.82 -18.70 -6.03
N SER A 3 -9.01 -19.23 -5.78
CA SER A 3 -9.24 -20.66 -5.51
C SER A 3 -8.79 -21.55 -6.67
N VAL A 4 -9.09 -21.17 -7.92
CA VAL A 4 -8.68 -21.95 -9.09
C VAL A 4 -7.15 -22.01 -9.20
N LYS A 5 -6.48 -20.87 -9.04
CA LYS A 5 -5.01 -20.82 -9.04
C LYS A 5 -4.39 -21.64 -7.91
N TYR A 6 -5.02 -21.63 -6.73
CA TYR A 6 -4.56 -22.44 -5.59
C TYR A 6 -4.63 -23.93 -5.90
N PHE A 7 -5.74 -24.45 -6.43
CA PHE A 7 -5.89 -25.87 -6.78
C PHE A 7 -5.01 -26.30 -7.94
N GLN A 8 -4.61 -25.39 -8.82
CA GLN A 8 -3.68 -25.64 -9.92
C GLN A 8 -2.20 -25.52 -9.52
N HIS A 9 -1.92 -25.15 -8.27
CA HIS A 9 -0.56 -24.94 -7.79
C HIS A 9 0.12 -26.26 -7.46
N ASN A 10 1.16 -26.61 -8.22
CA ASN A 10 1.88 -27.89 -8.12
C ASN A 10 3.14 -27.82 -7.24
N LYS A 11 3.48 -26.64 -6.72
CA LYS A 11 4.69 -26.45 -5.88
C LYS A 11 4.37 -26.69 -4.41
N LYS A 12 5.40 -27.13 -3.65
CA LYS A 12 5.28 -27.37 -2.20
C LYS A 12 5.06 -26.10 -1.38
N LYS A 13 5.49 -24.93 -1.88
CA LYS A 13 5.38 -23.64 -1.21
C LYS A 13 4.43 -22.74 -2.00
N LEU A 14 3.57 -22.02 -1.31
CA LEU A 14 2.73 -20.95 -1.85
C LEU A 14 3.14 -19.65 -1.19
N ILE A 15 3.58 -18.68 -1.99
CA ILE A 15 3.95 -17.33 -1.56
C ILE A 15 2.75 -16.43 -1.78
N LEU A 16 2.34 -15.72 -0.76
CA LEU A 16 1.19 -14.82 -0.76
C LEU A 16 1.56 -13.49 -0.12
N GLU A 17 0.90 -12.44 -0.55
CA GLU A 17 0.90 -11.17 0.15
C GLU A 17 0.20 -11.32 1.52
N ASP A 18 0.76 -10.73 2.58
CA ASP A 18 0.19 -10.79 3.94
C ASP A 18 -1.00 -9.83 4.08
N GLU A 19 -2.04 -10.11 3.31
CA GLU A 19 -3.26 -9.32 3.27
C GLU A 19 -4.12 -9.47 4.53
N SER A 20 -5.00 -8.50 4.73
CA SER A 20 -6.01 -8.55 5.77
C SER A 20 -7.08 -9.60 5.43
N ARG A 21 -7.87 -10.01 6.44
CA ARG A 21 -8.96 -10.98 6.25
C ARG A 21 -9.97 -10.55 5.19
N THR A 22 -10.09 -9.25 4.94
CA THR A 22 -11.05 -8.69 3.99
C THR A 22 -10.32 -7.92 2.90
N ILE A 23 -10.51 -8.31 1.63
CA ILE A 23 -9.99 -7.64 0.44
C ILE A 23 -11.17 -7.01 -0.29
N GLY A 24 -11.39 -5.71 -0.09
CA GLY A 24 -12.56 -5.01 -0.59
C GLY A 24 -13.86 -5.58 0.01
N ARG A 25 -14.70 -6.22 -0.81
CA ARG A 25 -15.94 -6.89 -0.37
C ARG A 25 -15.79 -8.40 -0.15
N LEU A 26 -14.62 -8.95 -0.43
CA LEU A 26 -14.37 -10.38 -0.32
C LEU A 26 -13.74 -10.68 1.03
N VAL A 27 -14.18 -11.79 1.62
CA VAL A 27 -13.61 -12.31 2.88
C VAL A 27 -12.81 -13.57 2.58
N ILE A 28 -11.58 -13.62 3.05
CA ILE A 28 -10.75 -14.82 2.96
C ILE A 28 -11.35 -15.89 3.87
N PRO A 29 -11.57 -17.15 3.39
CA PRO A 29 -12.09 -18.23 4.22
C PRO A 29 -11.24 -18.45 5.45
N ASP A 30 -11.88 -18.73 6.61
CA ASP A 30 -11.21 -18.77 7.91
C ASP A 30 -10.06 -19.77 7.97
N LEU A 31 -10.23 -20.97 7.46
CA LEU A 31 -9.17 -21.98 7.45
C LEU A 31 -7.95 -21.52 6.69
N PHE A 32 -8.14 -20.86 5.53
CA PHE A 32 -7.06 -20.34 4.72
C PHE A 32 -6.38 -19.15 5.40
N TYR A 33 -7.16 -18.21 5.92
CA TYR A 33 -6.65 -17.05 6.65
C TYR A 33 -5.85 -17.45 7.90
N ASN A 34 -6.36 -18.41 8.69
CA ASN A 34 -5.64 -18.91 9.86
C ASN A 34 -4.32 -19.56 9.48
N LYS A 35 -4.26 -20.29 8.37
CA LYS A 35 -3.01 -20.86 7.86
C LYS A 35 -2.02 -19.78 7.45
N MET A 36 -2.47 -18.73 6.74
CA MET A 36 -1.63 -17.57 6.42
C MET A 36 -1.06 -16.92 7.69
N ARG A 37 -1.90 -16.70 8.70
CA ARG A 37 -1.50 -16.08 9.99
C ARG A 37 -0.51 -16.90 10.80
N GLN A 38 -0.47 -18.22 10.62
CA GLN A 38 0.47 -19.13 11.26
C GLN A 38 1.77 -19.31 10.48
N SER A 39 1.80 -18.92 9.21
CA SER A 39 2.95 -19.08 8.33
C SER A 39 4.06 -18.08 8.64
N ASN A 40 5.27 -18.45 8.27
CA ASN A 40 6.42 -17.55 8.30
C ASN A 40 6.22 -16.40 7.31
N ILE A 41 6.89 -15.28 7.59
CA ILE A 41 6.87 -14.10 6.72
C ILE A 41 8.28 -13.77 6.21
N CYS A 42 8.32 -13.30 4.97
CA CYS A 42 9.47 -12.65 4.37
C CYS A 42 9.14 -11.16 4.22
N ILE A 43 10.02 -10.27 4.70
CA ILE A 43 9.79 -8.82 4.66
C ILE A 43 10.58 -8.24 3.50
N LEU A 44 9.83 -7.70 2.52
CA LEU A 44 10.41 -6.95 1.41
C LEU A 44 10.68 -5.50 1.83
N GLU A 45 11.94 -5.08 1.77
CA GLU A 45 12.34 -3.69 2.00
C GLU A 45 12.43 -2.94 0.67
N VAL A 46 11.57 -1.95 0.51
CA VAL A 46 11.58 -1.06 -0.65
C VAL A 46 11.97 0.34 -0.17
N PRO A 47 12.97 1.00 -0.79
CA PRO A 47 13.37 2.36 -0.45
C PRO A 47 12.19 3.32 -0.46
N PHE A 48 12.18 4.29 0.47
CA PHE A 48 11.06 5.23 0.59
C PHE A 48 10.77 5.99 -0.71
N THR A 49 11.81 6.46 -1.37
CA THR A 49 11.69 7.18 -2.65
C THR A 49 11.08 6.33 -3.75
N GLU A 50 11.45 5.06 -3.82
CA GLU A 50 10.89 4.10 -4.77
C GLU A 50 9.41 3.83 -4.47
N ARG A 51 9.04 3.68 -3.20
CA ARG A 51 7.63 3.51 -2.80
C ARG A 51 6.78 4.71 -3.18
N VAL A 52 7.29 5.94 -2.98
CA VAL A 52 6.61 7.18 -3.41
C VAL A 52 6.42 7.19 -4.93
N GLU A 53 7.44 6.81 -5.68
CA GLU A 53 7.40 6.76 -7.14
C GLU A 53 6.42 5.69 -7.66
N ASN A 54 6.42 4.50 -7.08
CA ASN A 54 5.49 3.42 -7.42
C ASN A 54 4.04 3.85 -7.19
N ILE A 55 3.74 4.47 -6.04
CA ILE A 55 2.40 5.00 -5.76
C ILE A 55 2.00 6.09 -6.76
N TYR A 56 2.93 6.99 -7.10
CA TYR A 56 2.65 7.99 -8.12
C TYR A 56 2.30 7.33 -9.47
N ASN A 57 3.10 6.38 -9.92
CA ASN A 57 2.89 5.69 -11.20
C ASN A 57 1.56 4.93 -11.23
N ASP A 58 1.22 4.23 -10.15
CA ASP A 58 0.01 3.42 -10.06
C ASP A 58 -1.27 4.25 -10.01
N TYR A 59 -1.26 5.38 -9.32
CA TYR A 59 -2.48 6.13 -9.00
C TYR A 59 -2.61 7.47 -9.69
N ILE A 60 -1.50 8.09 -10.08
CA ILE A 60 -1.48 9.47 -10.61
C ILE A 60 -0.93 9.51 -12.04
N GLY A 61 0.18 8.82 -12.32
CA GLY A 61 0.95 8.96 -13.56
C GLY A 61 0.14 8.71 -14.83
N ASN A 62 -0.90 7.88 -14.76
CA ASN A 62 -1.79 7.55 -15.87
C ASN A 62 -3.10 8.36 -15.89
N LEU A 63 -3.24 9.35 -14.99
CA LEU A 63 -4.46 10.16 -14.96
C LEU A 63 -4.50 11.16 -16.11
N ASN A 64 -5.69 11.38 -16.62
CA ASN A 64 -5.92 12.49 -17.57
C ASN A 64 -6.01 13.80 -16.78
N PHE A 65 -5.12 14.74 -17.11
CA PHE A 65 -5.04 16.06 -16.50
C PHE A 65 -5.77 17.16 -17.31
N SER A 66 -6.77 16.81 -18.14
CA SER A 66 -7.69 17.83 -18.67
C SER A 66 -8.50 18.48 -17.54
N ASP A 67 -8.86 19.77 -17.65
CA ASP A 67 -9.42 20.60 -16.59
C ASP A 67 -10.58 19.94 -15.82
N ASN A 68 -11.55 19.37 -16.54
CA ASN A 68 -12.69 18.71 -15.90
C ASN A 68 -12.29 17.43 -15.17
N GLN A 69 -11.34 16.68 -15.69
CA GLN A 69 -10.92 15.40 -15.13
C GLN A 69 -10.00 15.59 -13.91
N VAL A 70 -9.16 16.62 -13.91
CA VAL A 70 -8.32 17.00 -12.76
C VAL A 70 -9.16 17.22 -11.53
N LEU A 71 -10.25 18.00 -11.64
CA LEU A 71 -11.13 18.28 -10.51
C LEU A 71 -11.83 17.02 -9.97
N LEU A 72 -12.26 16.12 -10.85
CA LEU A 72 -12.87 14.86 -10.46
C LEU A 72 -11.87 13.95 -9.74
N ASN A 73 -10.66 13.82 -10.27
CA ASN A 73 -9.59 13.03 -9.67
C ASN A 73 -9.22 13.58 -8.29
N MET A 74 -9.00 14.90 -8.18
CA MET A 74 -8.70 15.55 -6.90
C MET A 74 -9.80 15.28 -5.86
N LYS A 75 -11.07 15.44 -6.22
CA LYS A 75 -12.20 15.15 -5.32
C LYS A 75 -12.22 13.69 -4.88
N LYS A 76 -11.91 12.74 -5.76
CA LYS A 76 -11.83 11.31 -5.43
C LYS A 76 -10.76 11.05 -4.36
N PHE A 77 -9.56 11.61 -4.52
CA PHE A 77 -8.49 11.49 -3.52
C PHE A 77 -8.83 12.18 -2.21
N GLN A 78 -9.44 13.37 -2.25
CA GLN A 78 -9.94 14.05 -1.05
C GLN A 78 -10.93 13.21 -0.26
N ASN A 79 -11.91 12.61 -0.93
CA ASN A 79 -12.90 11.75 -0.29
C ASN A 79 -12.24 10.54 0.39
N ASN A 80 -11.19 9.98 -0.19
CA ASN A 80 -10.44 8.90 0.42
C ASN A 80 -9.62 9.39 1.62
N LEU A 81 -9.00 10.57 1.54
CA LEU A 81 -8.28 11.19 2.64
C LEU A 81 -9.21 11.48 3.84
N ILE A 82 -10.43 11.95 3.58
CA ILE A 82 -11.45 12.17 4.61
C ILE A 82 -11.77 10.89 5.39
N LYS A 83 -11.85 9.73 4.73
CA LYS A 83 -12.14 8.45 5.41
C LYS A 83 -11.11 8.07 6.47
N ILE A 84 -9.87 8.50 6.32
CA ILE A 84 -8.78 8.23 7.25
C ILE A 84 -8.46 9.41 8.18
N SER A 85 -9.15 10.55 8.04
CA SER A 85 -8.86 11.81 8.74
C SER A 85 -8.77 11.64 10.27
N LYS A 86 -9.66 10.85 10.86
CA LYS A 86 -9.67 10.59 12.32
C LYS A 86 -8.36 9.91 12.80
N ARG A 87 -7.81 8.99 12.00
CA ARG A 87 -6.56 8.28 12.33
C ARG A 87 -5.33 9.10 12.00
N LEU A 88 -5.41 9.91 10.97
CA LEU A 88 -4.33 10.78 10.51
C LEU A 88 -4.09 11.96 11.47
N GLY A 89 -5.13 12.45 12.13
CA GLY A 89 -5.13 13.64 12.96
C GLY A 89 -5.34 14.93 12.15
N SER A 90 -5.83 15.96 12.81
CA SER A 90 -6.24 17.24 12.18
C SER A 90 -5.11 17.92 11.41
N ASP A 91 -3.91 17.98 11.99
CA ASP A 91 -2.81 18.77 11.43
C ASP A 91 -2.20 18.09 10.20
N ASN A 92 -1.97 16.77 10.28
CA ASN A 92 -1.52 15.98 9.13
C ASN A 92 -2.55 16.00 8.01
N PHE A 93 -3.84 15.86 8.34
CA PHE A 93 -4.91 15.96 7.36
C PHE A 93 -4.89 17.29 6.61
N LYS A 94 -4.84 18.40 7.32
CA LYS A 94 -4.79 19.74 6.71
C LYS A 94 -3.54 19.94 5.85
N LYS A 95 -2.39 19.47 6.32
CA LYS A 95 -1.11 19.54 5.58
C LYS A 95 -1.20 18.77 4.27
N ILE A 96 -1.62 17.51 4.33
CA ILE A 96 -1.69 16.62 3.15
C ILE A 96 -2.76 17.11 2.18
N ASP A 97 -3.94 17.53 2.63
CA ASP A 97 -5.00 18.07 1.79
C ASP A 97 -4.53 19.31 1.01
N ARG A 98 -3.79 20.21 1.68
CA ARG A 98 -3.22 21.41 1.04
C ARG A 98 -2.18 21.05 -0.02
N LEU A 99 -1.23 20.15 0.29
CA LEU A 99 -0.20 19.71 -0.63
C LEU A 99 -0.80 18.98 -1.84
N MET A 100 -1.78 18.13 -1.61
CA MET A 100 -2.49 17.42 -2.66
C MET A 100 -3.22 18.38 -3.60
N LYS A 101 -3.96 19.35 -3.06
CA LYS A 101 -4.64 20.39 -3.86
C LYS A 101 -3.67 21.19 -4.71
N SER A 102 -2.51 21.57 -4.15
CA SER A 102 -1.46 22.26 -4.90
C SER A 102 -0.93 21.39 -6.03
N ALA A 103 -0.62 20.12 -5.74
CA ALA A 103 -0.09 19.18 -6.72
C ALA A 103 -1.02 18.98 -7.93
N PHE A 104 -2.34 18.88 -7.70
CA PHE A 104 -3.31 18.76 -8.78
C PHE A 104 -3.45 20.04 -9.62
N LYS A 105 -3.14 21.22 -9.07
CA LYS A 105 -3.08 22.47 -9.84
C LYS A 105 -1.81 22.60 -10.66
N ASP A 106 -0.68 22.22 -10.06
CA ASP A 106 0.64 22.39 -10.67
C ASP A 106 0.92 21.32 -11.74
N ALA A 107 0.23 20.18 -11.66
CA ALA A 107 0.39 18.99 -12.51
C ALA A 107 1.85 18.49 -12.67
N LYS A 108 2.69 18.75 -11.64
CA LYS A 108 4.10 18.35 -11.61
C LYS A 108 4.29 17.09 -10.76
N LYS A 109 5.14 16.17 -11.23
CA LYS A 109 5.47 14.92 -10.53
C LYS A 109 5.97 15.18 -9.11
N GLU A 110 6.89 16.15 -8.96
CA GLU A 110 7.53 16.47 -7.69
C GLU A 110 6.56 16.97 -6.63
N THR A 111 5.55 17.73 -7.03
CA THR A 111 4.52 18.21 -6.09
C THR A 111 3.60 17.08 -5.63
N HIS A 112 3.34 16.10 -6.49
CA HIS A 112 2.63 14.88 -6.08
C HIS A 112 3.46 14.04 -5.12
N PHE A 113 4.76 13.93 -5.31
CA PHE A 113 5.65 13.19 -4.40
C PHE A 113 5.62 13.72 -2.97
N GLN A 114 5.44 15.04 -2.79
CA GLN A 114 5.37 15.65 -1.47
C GLN A 114 4.19 15.14 -0.63
N TRP A 115 2.96 15.19 -1.18
CA TRP A 115 1.80 14.74 -0.41
C TRP A 115 1.74 13.21 -0.27
N ILE A 116 2.22 12.45 -1.27
CA ILE A 116 2.33 10.99 -1.19
C ILE A 116 3.31 10.60 -0.09
N GLY A 117 4.50 11.23 -0.05
CA GLY A 117 5.50 10.97 0.98
C GLY A 117 5.00 11.31 2.39
N GLU A 118 4.33 12.45 2.56
CA GLU A 118 3.71 12.80 3.84
C GLU A 118 2.64 11.78 4.27
N LEU A 119 1.81 11.32 3.35
CA LEU A 119 0.77 10.33 3.63
C LEU A 119 1.38 8.98 4.01
N LEU A 120 2.44 8.54 3.33
CA LEU A 120 3.19 7.33 3.70
C LEU A 120 3.74 7.47 5.13
N SER A 121 4.54 8.49 5.40
CA SER A 121 5.23 8.66 6.68
C SER A 121 4.29 8.85 7.86
N CYS A 122 3.21 9.66 7.69
CA CYS A 122 2.30 9.99 8.79
C CYS A 122 1.25 8.90 9.06
N TYR A 123 0.92 8.06 8.09
CA TYR A 123 -0.18 7.12 8.21
C TYR A 123 0.20 5.68 7.85
N TYR A 124 0.59 5.42 6.61
CA TYR A 124 0.77 4.04 6.16
C TYR A 124 1.96 3.35 6.83
N ASP A 125 3.12 3.98 6.89
CA ASP A 125 4.31 3.37 7.49
C ASP A 125 4.09 3.04 8.96
N ARG A 126 3.49 3.95 9.72
CA ARG A 126 3.14 3.70 11.13
C ARG A 126 2.18 2.53 11.31
N MET A 127 1.23 2.39 10.40
CA MET A 127 0.27 1.29 10.43
C MET A 127 0.95 -0.05 10.08
N TYR A 128 1.81 -0.06 9.08
CA TYR A 128 2.56 -1.25 8.67
C TYR A 128 3.58 -1.66 9.74
N ASP A 129 4.34 -0.72 10.28
CA ASP A 129 5.30 -0.99 11.36
C ASP A 129 4.62 -1.62 12.59
N TYR A 130 3.46 -1.08 12.98
CA TYR A 130 2.70 -1.65 14.10
C TYR A 130 2.25 -3.09 13.81
N GLN A 131 1.85 -3.39 12.58
CA GLN A 131 1.44 -4.75 12.20
C GLN A 131 2.63 -5.70 12.09
N LEU A 132 3.73 -5.25 11.49
CA LEU A 132 4.95 -6.04 11.34
C LEU A 132 5.56 -6.39 12.70
N ASN A 133 5.63 -5.42 13.63
CA ASN A 133 6.17 -5.65 14.97
C ASN A 133 5.45 -6.78 15.72
N LYS A 134 4.16 -7.01 15.44
CA LYS A 134 3.39 -8.12 16.04
C LYS A 134 3.71 -9.49 15.44
N LYS A 135 4.47 -9.54 14.35
CA LYS A 135 4.74 -10.76 13.58
C LYS A 135 6.24 -11.02 13.43
N MET A 136 7.09 -10.22 14.08
CA MET A 136 8.54 -10.31 13.91
C MET A 136 9.11 -11.66 14.36
N ASP A 137 8.44 -12.34 15.28
CA ASP A 137 8.73 -13.71 15.70
C ASP A 137 8.63 -14.74 14.57
N LYS A 138 7.90 -14.43 13.50
CA LYS A 138 7.71 -15.26 12.31
C LYS A 138 8.55 -14.83 11.12
N CYS A 139 9.32 -13.75 11.26
CA CYS A 139 10.17 -13.24 10.19
C CYS A 139 11.36 -14.18 9.99
N ILE A 140 11.43 -14.82 8.82
CA ILE A 140 12.52 -15.73 8.46
C ILE A 140 13.52 -15.12 7.50
N HIS A 141 13.15 -14.03 6.83
CA HIS A 141 14.02 -13.28 5.94
C HIS A 141 13.54 -11.83 5.80
N LYS A 142 14.48 -10.91 5.59
CA LYS A 142 14.22 -9.49 5.35
C LYS A 142 15.28 -8.94 4.40
N GLY A 143 14.86 -8.31 3.32
CA GLY A 143 15.79 -7.78 2.32
C GLY A 143 15.10 -7.07 1.17
N ASN A 144 15.89 -6.66 0.19
CA ASN A 144 15.39 -6.11 -1.06
C ASN A 144 14.75 -7.20 -1.94
N TRP A 145 14.26 -6.80 -3.11
CA TRP A 145 13.55 -7.69 -4.03
C TRP A 145 14.37 -8.93 -4.43
N ASP A 146 15.61 -8.72 -4.87
CA ASP A 146 16.48 -9.82 -5.31
C ASP A 146 16.79 -10.79 -4.16
N SER A 147 17.17 -10.26 -3.01
CA SER A 147 17.44 -11.07 -1.82
C SER A 147 16.23 -11.87 -1.35
N CYS A 148 15.02 -11.30 -1.45
CA CYS A 148 13.80 -12.03 -1.10
C CYS A 148 13.48 -13.12 -2.13
N LEU A 149 13.69 -12.88 -3.41
CA LEU A 149 13.49 -13.90 -4.46
C LEU A 149 14.45 -15.08 -4.28
N ASP A 150 15.76 -14.79 -4.14
CA ASP A 150 16.79 -15.83 -3.94
C ASP A 150 16.50 -16.69 -2.70
N PHE A 151 15.96 -16.08 -1.65
CA PHE A 151 15.61 -16.80 -0.41
C PHE A 151 14.37 -17.69 -0.59
N LEU A 152 13.44 -17.33 -1.46
CA LEU A 152 12.15 -18.02 -1.63
C LEU A 152 12.18 -19.12 -2.69
N GLU A 153 13.15 -19.12 -3.61
CA GLU A 153 13.38 -20.20 -4.58
C GLU A 153 13.87 -21.48 -3.91
#